data_6b8a9959e9ac217d1db7a7cda9816a76
#
_entry.id   6b8a9959e9ac217d1db7a7cda9816a76
#
_cell.length_a   1.000
_cell.length_b   1.000
_cell.length_c   1.000
_cell.angle_alpha   90.00
_cell.angle_beta   90.00
_cell.angle_gamma   90.00
#
_symmetry.space_group_name_H-M   'P 1'
#
loop_
_entity.id
_entity.type
_entity.pdbx_description
1 polymer ?
#
loop_
_entity_poly.entity_id
_entity_poly.type
_entity_poly.pdbx_seq_one_letter_code
_entity_poly.pdbx_strand_id
1 'polypeptide(L)'
;MGDAARLLKEHKLAAIVQAPERDDLIQRALAAAEGGIRVLALPVSVPFVAEIAAEVADEADVLVGLSDVVAADHLNVALAAGAEFVLSPIFDYELVQTGRARGLDVSPSVSTPNEVHNAGRIHDGLLGVVPADGLGGPGYLGWLHAAFPEPELVAFGGVGSDSAPQYLEEGAADAFEGGRPGGR
;
A
#
# COMPACT_ATOMS: atom_id res chain seq x y z
N MET A 1 -5.49 12.32 9.19
CA MET A 1 -5.51 10.89 8.82
C MET A 1 -6.64 10.73 7.83
N GLY A 2 -6.35 10.34 6.60
CA GLY A 2 -7.35 10.15 5.54
C GLY A 2 -8.25 8.94 5.79
N ASP A 3 -9.33 8.82 5.01
CA ASP A 3 -10.25 7.68 5.12
C ASP A 3 -9.54 6.35 4.83
N ALA A 4 -8.58 6.34 3.90
CA ALA A 4 -7.76 5.17 3.60
C ALA A 4 -6.99 4.65 4.82
N ALA A 5 -6.26 5.53 5.52
CA ALA A 5 -5.51 5.12 6.71
C ALA A 5 -6.44 4.64 7.85
N ARG A 6 -7.66 5.19 7.94
CA ARG A 6 -8.67 4.72 8.89
C ARG A 6 -9.16 3.32 8.53
N LEU A 7 -9.53 3.09 7.28
CA LEU A 7 -10.01 1.79 6.80
C LEU A 7 -8.92 0.71 6.88
N LEU A 8 -7.68 1.04 6.54
CA LEU A 8 -6.55 0.14 6.71
C LEU A 8 -6.44 -0.32 8.17
N LYS A 9 -6.45 0.62 9.13
CA LYS A 9 -6.39 0.28 10.56
C LYS A 9 -7.58 -0.56 11.04
N GLU A 10 -8.76 -0.36 10.46
CA GLU A 10 -9.96 -1.10 10.80
C GLU A 10 -9.91 -2.53 10.25
N HIS A 11 -9.54 -2.69 8.99
CA HIS A 11 -9.55 -3.99 8.30
C HIS A 11 -8.25 -4.78 8.43
N LYS A 12 -7.12 -4.13 8.77
CA LYS A 12 -5.82 -4.76 9.01
C LYS A 12 -5.21 -5.48 7.81
N LEU A 13 -5.90 -5.51 6.68
CA LEU A 13 -5.46 -6.17 5.47
C LEU A 13 -5.94 -5.40 4.24
N ALA A 14 -5.02 -5.17 3.31
CA ALA A 14 -5.28 -4.64 1.99
C ALA A 14 -4.62 -5.50 0.93
N ALA A 15 -5.07 -5.42 -0.32
CA ALA A 15 -4.45 -6.17 -1.40
C ALA A 15 -3.86 -5.26 -2.48
N ILE A 16 -2.64 -5.56 -2.92
CA ILE A 16 -2.07 -5.03 -4.16
C ILE A 16 -2.39 -6.03 -5.27
N VAL A 17 -3.33 -5.65 -6.13
CA VAL A 17 -3.82 -6.55 -7.19
C VAL A 17 -3.02 -6.32 -8.47
N GLN A 18 -2.47 -7.40 -9.01
CA GLN A 18 -1.67 -7.37 -10.24
C GLN A 18 -2.16 -8.42 -11.22
N ALA A 19 -2.26 -8.05 -12.49
CA ALA A 19 -2.52 -8.96 -13.59
C ALA A 19 -1.95 -8.38 -14.89
N PRO A 20 -1.58 -9.23 -15.87
CA PRO A 20 -1.03 -8.75 -17.14
C PRO A 20 -2.11 -8.13 -18.05
N GLU A 21 -3.35 -8.60 -17.94
CA GLU A 21 -4.48 -8.19 -18.77
C GLU A 21 -5.51 -7.40 -17.95
N ARG A 22 -6.18 -6.46 -18.63
CA ARG A 22 -7.19 -5.59 -18.01
C ARG A 22 -8.31 -6.38 -17.32
N ASP A 23 -8.92 -7.30 -18.04
CA ASP A 23 -10.08 -8.04 -17.53
C ASP A 23 -9.71 -8.96 -16.36
N ASP A 24 -8.52 -9.56 -16.40
CA ASP A 24 -7.98 -10.35 -15.29
C ASP A 24 -7.74 -9.50 -14.06
N LEU A 25 -7.26 -8.25 -14.24
CA LEU A 25 -7.03 -7.33 -13.13
C LEU A 25 -8.34 -6.96 -12.44
N ILE A 26 -9.37 -6.61 -13.21
CA ILE A 26 -10.71 -6.31 -12.69
C ILE A 26 -11.28 -7.52 -11.95
N GLN A 27 -11.26 -8.71 -12.56
CA GLN A 27 -11.79 -9.91 -11.94
C GLN A 27 -11.08 -10.27 -10.63
N ARG A 28 -9.76 -10.12 -10.57
CA ARG A 28 -9.00 -10.35 -9.33
C ARG A 28 -9.34 -9.33 -8.25
N ALA A 29 -9.49 -8.06 -8.63
CA ALA A 29 -9.88 -7.01 -7.69
C ALA A 29 -11.27 -7.28 -7.10
N LEU A 30 -12.25 -7.63 -7.93
CA LEU A 30 -13.58 -7.98 -7.49
C LEU A 30 -13.60 -9.26 -6.63
N ALA A 31 -12.82 -10.27 -7.00
CA ALA A 31 -12.70 -11.49 -6.21
C ALA A 31 -12.07 -11.21 -4.81
N ALA A 32 -11.09 -10.31 -4.73
CA ALA A 32 -10.55 -9.87 -3.45
C ALA A 32 -11.61 -9.16 -2.59
N ALA A 33 -12.42 -8.30 -3.22
CA ALA A 33 -13.53 -7.61 -2.56
C ALA A 33 -14.61 -8.60 -2.05
N GLU A 34 -14.98 -9.60 -2.85
CA GLU A 34 -15.87 -10.69 -2.46
C GLU A 34 -15.30 -11.50 -1.29
N GLY A 35 -13.97 -11.68 -1.26
CA GLY A 35 -13.22 -12.30 -0.15
C GLY A 35 -13.18 -11.47 1.13
N GLY A 36 -13.71 -10.25 1.12
CA GLY A 36 -13.79 -9.37 2.30
C GLY A 36 -12.71 -8.29 2.37
N ILE A 37 -11.81 -8.18 1.39
CA ILE A 37 -10.87 -7.06 1.30
C ILE A 37 -11.63 -5.77 0.99
N ARG A 38 -11.35 -4.72 1.73
CA ARG A 38 -12.01 -3.41 1.57
C ARG A 38 -11.08 -2.32 1.09
N VAL A 39 -9.79 -2.59 1.04
CA VAL A 39 -8.78 -1.65 0.53
C VAL A 39 -7.95 -2.34 -0.52
N LEU A 40 -7.96 -1.80 -1.73
CA LEU A 40 -7.23 -2.34 -2.89
C LEU A 40 -6.28 -1.30 -3.45
N ALA A 41 -5.12 -1.74 -3.92
CA ALA A 41 -4.20 -0.90 -4.66
C ALA A 41 -3.87 -1.53 -6.01
N LEU A 42 -3.91 -0.72 -7.08
CA LEU A 42 -3.57 -1.13 -8.44
C LEU A 42 -2.25 -0.47 -8.87
N PRO A 43 -1.34 -1.17 -9.57
CA PRO A 43 -0.09 -0.57 -10.01
C PRO A 43 -0.33 0.58 -10.99
N VAL A 44 0.29 1.73 -10.73
CA VAL A 44 0.14 2.93 -11.57
C VAL A 44 0.61 2.73 -13.02
N SER A 45 1.46 1.72 -13.25
CA SER A 45 2.00 1.38 -14.57
C SER A 45 1.02 0.62 -15.48
N VAL A 46 -0.11 0.16 -14.95
CA VAL A 46 -1.11 -0.56 -15.74
C VAL A 46 -1.78 0.40 -16.74
N PRO A 47 -1.83 0.05 -18.03
CA PRO A 47 -2.55 0.88 -19.00
C PRO A 47 -4.02 1.04 -18.62
N PHE A 48 -4.52 2.28 -18.74
CA PHE A 48 -5.91 2.63 -18.39
C PHE A 48 -6.28 2.36 -16.92
N VAL A 49 -5.30 2.44 -16.01
CA VAL A 49 -5.53 2.15 -14.58
C VAL A 49 -6.58 3.06 -13.95
N ALA A 50 -6.73 4.30 -14.45
CA ALA A 50 -7.75 5.21 -13.95
C ALA A 50 -9.18 4.70 -14.24
N GLU A 51 -9.42 4.23 -15.45
CA GLU A 51 -10.71 3.65 -15.83
C GLU A 51 -10.98 2.34 -15.08
N ILE A 52 -9.95 1.50 -14.92
CA ILE A 52 -10.06 0.25 -14.16
C ILE A 52 -10.39 0.52 -12.69
N ALA A 53 -9.71 1.48 -12.07
CA ALA A 53 -9.96 1.84 -10.68
C ALA A 53 -11.40 2.34 -10.45
N ALA A 54 -11.89 3.18 -11.37
CA ALA A 54 -13.27 3.66 -11.32
C ALA A 54 -14.29 2.51 -11.47
N GLU A 55 -14.06 1.59 -12.42
CA GLU A 55 -14.92 0.43 -12.64
C GLU A 55 -14.97 -0.48 -11.41
N VAL A 56 -13.82 -0.78 -10.80
CA VAL A 56 -13.76 -1.61 -9.58
C VAL A 56 -14.45 -0.92 -8.41
N ALA A 57 -14.29 0.39 -8.24
CA ALA A 57 -14.95 1.14 -7.17
C ALA A 57 -16.47 1.24 -7.36
N ASP A 58 -16.95 1.27 -8.60
CA ASP A 58 -18.38 1.29 -8.91
C ASP A 58 -19.05 -0.08 -8.68
N GLU A 59 -18.32 -1.18 -8.93
CA GLU A 59 -18.85 -2.54 -8.82
C GLU A 59 -18.75 -3.15 -7.42
N ALA A 60 -17.81 -2.66 -6.59
CA ALA A 60 -17.55 -3.20 -5.25
C ALA A 60 -17.46 -2.09 -4.20
N ASP A 61 -17.90 -2.40 -2.98
CA ASP A 61 -17.76 -1.51 -1.81
C ASP A 61 -16.31 -1.59 -1.28
N VAL A 62 -15.38 -0.98 -2.02
CA VAL A 62 -13.95 -0.97 -1.72
C VAL A 62 -13.34 0.41 -1.97
N LEU A 63 -12.32 0.72 -1.19
CA LEU A 63 -11.46 1.86 -1.42
C LEU A 63 -10.34 1.45 -2.40
N VAL A 64 -10.21 2.16 -3.51
CA VAL A 64 -9.17 1.89 -4.50
C VAL A 64 -8.10 2.97 -4.47
N GLY A 65 -6.86 2.56 -4.30
CA GLY A 65 -5.67 3.40 -4.42
C GLY A 65 -4.74 2.92 -5.53
N LEU A 66 -3.63 3.63 -5.72
CA LEU A 66 -2.59 3.20 -6.67
C LEU A 66 -1.28 2.85 -5.95
N SER A 67 -0.61 1.80 -6.42
CA SER A 67 0.74 1.40 -5.96
C SER A 67 1.82 1.80 -6.96
N ASP A 68 3.08 1.67 -6.52
CA ASP A 68 4.29 1.97 -7.32
C ASP A 68 4.40 3.44 -7.77
N VAL A 69 3.84 4.34 -6.98
CA VAL A 69 3.87 5.78 -7.23
C VAL A 69 5.24 6.35 -6.82
N VAL A 70 6.04 6.76 -7.81
CA VAL A 70 7.44 7.24 -7.59
C VAL A 70 7.72 8.61 -8.22
N ALA A 71 6.71 9.25 -8.80
CA ALA A 71 6.89 10.53 -9.49
C ALA A 71 5.62 11.40 -9.39
N ALA A 72 5.80 12.71 -9.53
CA ALA A 72 4.68 13.67 -9.49
C ALA A 72 3.62 13.40 -10.59
N ASP A 73 4.03 12.91 -11.75
CA ASP A 73 3.10 12.56 -12.84
C ASP A 73 2.20 11.38 -12.46
N HIS A 74 2.70 10.44 -11.63
CA HIS A 74 1.88 9.34 -11.11
C HIS A 74 0.77 9.85 -10.19
N LEU A 75 0.98 10.97 -9.47
CA LEU A 75 -0.06 11.59 -8.66
C LEU A 75 -1.21 12.14 -9.53
N ASN A 76 -0.91 12.59 -10.76
CA ASN A 76 -1.95 13.02 -11.70
C ASN A 76 -2.81 11.83 -12.14
N VAL A 77 -2.19 10.67 -12.36
CA VAL A 77 -2.92 9.43 -12.68
C VAL A 77 -3.79 9.00 -11.50
N ALA A 78 -3.27 9.07 -10.28
CA ALA A 78 -4.03 8.72 -9.08
C ALA A 78 -5.26 9.62 -8.89
N LEU A 79 -5.11 10.92 -9.09
CA LEU A 79 -6.24 11.86 -9.04
C LEU A 79 -7.28 11.60 -10.13
N ALA A 80 -6.83 11.29 -11.36
CA ALA A 80 -7.72 10.95 -12.46
C ALA A 80 -8.48 9.62 -12.20
N ALA A 81 -7.86 8.71 -11.47
CA ALA A 81 -8.46 7.45 -11.02
C ALA A 81 -9.48 7.62 -9.88
N GLY A 82 -9.60 8.82 -9.31
CA GLY A 82 -10.38 9.02 -8.09
C GLY A 82 -9.78 8.32 -6.86
N ALA A 83 -8.49 7.97 -6.91
CA ALA A 83 -7.81 7.31 -5.80
C ALA A 83 -7.76 8.24 -4.58
N GLU A 84 -7.98 7.68 -3.40
CA GLU A 84 -7.88 8.41 -2.13
C GLU A 84 -6.51 8.26 -1.48
N PHE A 85 -5.78 7.22 -1.83
CA PHE A 85 -4.44 6.96 -1.33
C PHE A 85 -3.50 6.45 -2.41
N VAL A 86 -2.21 6.57 -2.16
CA VAL A 86 -1.15 6.00 -2.98
C VAL A 86 -0.08 5.35 -2.12
N LEU A 87 0.48 4.25 -2.63
CA LEU A 87 1.61 3.55 -2.03
C LEU A 87 2.86 3.85 -2.86
N SER A 88 3.89 4.34 -2.21
CA SER A 88 5.19 4.57 -2.83
C SER A 88 6.23 3.58 -2.30
N PRO A 89 6.97 2.89 -3.17
CA PRO A 89 8.04 1.98 -2.74
C PRO A 89 9.29 2.73 -2.23
N ILE A 90 9.28 4.06 -2.28
CA ILE A 90 10.37 4.92 -1.82
C ILE A 90 9.87 5.96 -0.83
N PHE A 91 10.79 6.49 -0.01
CA PHE A 91 10.53 7.67 0.79
C PHE A 91 11.05 8.91 0.06
N ASP A 92 10.15 9.64 -0.56
CA ASP A 92 10.40 10.94 -1.17
C ASP A 92 9.51 11.99 -0.48
N TYR A 93 10.14 12.89 0.27
CA TYR A 93 9.44 13.90 1.05
C TYR A 93 8.65 14.87 0.16
N GLU A 94 9.19 15.25 -0.99
CA GLU A 94 8.53 16.17 -1.92
C GLU A 94 7.29 15.52 -2.54
N LEU A 95 7.38 14.23 -2.90
CA LEU A 95 6.25 13.44 -3.39
C LEU A 95 5.14 13.37 -2.33
N VAL A 96 5.50 13.08 -1.07
CA VAL A 96 4.54 13.02 0.06
C VAL A 96 3.84 14.37 0.24
N GLN A 97 4.59 15.47 0.29
CA GLN A 97 3.99 16.80 0.47
C GLN A 97 3.10 17.20 -0.71
N THR A 98 3.53 16.90 -1.94
CA THR A 98 2.76 17.20 -3.15
C THR A 98 1.46 16.40 -3.19
N GLY A 99 1.50 15.13 -2.85
CA GLY A 99 0.30 14.29 -2.78
C GLY A 99 -0.70 14.78 -1.73
N ARG A 100 -0.21 15.05 -0.51
CA ARG A 100 -1.03 15.59 0.58
C ARG A 100 -1.68 16.94 0.25
N ALA A 101 -0.94 17.83 -0.39
CA ALA A 101 -1.48 19.13 -0.83
C ALA A 101 -2.60 18.99 -1.87
N ARG A 102 -2.69 17.84 -2.53
CA ARG A 102 -3.74 17.50 -3.51
C ARG A 102 -4.85 16.61 -2.96
N GLY A 103 -4.82 16.32 -1.66
CA GLY A 103 -5.84 15.50 -0.99
C GLY A 103 -5.60 13.99 -1.07
N LEU A 104 -4.44 13.54 -1.54
CA LEU A 104 -4.06 12.12 -1.54
C LEU A 104 -3.39 11.74 -0.21
N ASP A 105 -3.79 10.61 0.35
CA ASP A 105 -3.08 10.00 1.48
C ASP A 105 -1.87 9.22 0.90
N VAL A 106 -0.67 9.68 1.21
CA VAL A 106 0.56 9.09 0.65
C VAL A 106 1.25 8.25 1.71
N SER A 107 1.36 6.94 1.47
CA SER A 107 2.13 6.00 2.27
C SER A 107 3.47 5.70 1.59
N PRO A 108 4.55 6.37 1.98
CA PRO A 108 5.89 6.08 1.48
C PRO A 108 6.46 4.85 2.16
N SER A 109 7.55 4.30 1.61
CA SER A 109 8.18 3.10 2.15
C SER A 109 9.67 3.28 2.42
N VAL A 110 10.17 2.40 3.28
CA VAL A 110 11.54 2.31 3.77
C VAL A 110 11.97 0.84 3.84
N SER A 111 13.27 0.60 3.94
CA SER A 111 13.82 -0.75 4.03
C SER A 111 14.79 -0.93 5.21
N THR A 112 15.34 0.16 5.74
CA THR A 112 16.43 0.10 6.74
C THR A 112 16.10 0.90 8.00
N PRO A 113 16.74 0.58 9.15
CA PRO A 113 16.56 1.31 10.40
C PRO A 113 16.82 2.81 10.29
N ASN A 114 17.85 3.20 9.50
CA ASN A 114 18.16 4.61 9.28
C ASN A 114 17.03 5.33 8.53
N GLU A 115 16.45 4.68 7.55
CA GLU A 115 15.31 5.23 6.80
C GLU A 115 14.07 5.34 7.70
N VAL A 116 13.75 4.31 8.50
CA VAL A 116 12.66 4.35 9.49
C VAL A 116 12.83 5.54 10.44
N HIS A 117 14.03 5.68 11.03
CA HIS A 117 14.33 6.78 11.95
C HIS A 117 14.15 8.15 11.29
N ASN A 118 14.70 8.33 10.08
CA ASN A 118 14.62 9.60 9.37
C ASN A 118 13.20 9.92 8.91
N ALA A 119 12.49 8.93 8.37
CA ALA A 119 11.11 9.08 7.92
C ALA A 119 10.17 9.40 9.09
N GLY A 120 10.26 8.67 10.20
CA GLY A 120 9.40 8.85 11.37
C GLY A 120 9.51 10.23 12.03
N ARG A 121 10.57 10.99 11.75
CA ARG A 121 10.71 12.37 12.25
C ARG A 121 9.94 13.42 11.45
N ILE A 122 9.57 13.12 10.23
CA ILE A 122 9.01 14.08 9.27
C ILE A 122 7.73 13.60 8.59
N HIS A 123 7.36 12.34 8.83
CA HIS A 123 6.14 11.72 8.31
C HIS A 123 5.33 11.12 9.45
N ASP A 124 4.08 11.48 9.55
CA ASP A 124 3.15 11.12 10.62
C ASP A 124 2.04 10.15 10.18
N GLY A 125 2.13 9.61 8.95
CA GLY A 125 1.22 8.62 8.40
C GLY A 125 1.79 7.20 8.44
N LEU A 126 1.13 6.31 7.71
CA LEU A 126 1.59 4.94 7.54
C LEU A 126 2.91 4.89 6.78
N LEU A 127 3.85 4.10 7.26
CA LEU A 127 5.19 3.94 6.70
C LEU A 127 5.40 2.49 6.28
N GLY A 128 5.48 2.26 4.97
CA GLY A 128 5.68 0.92 4.41
C GLY A 128 7.08 0.37 4.71
N VAL A 129 7.15 -0.91 5.03
CA VAL A 129 8.41 -1.68 5.04
C VAL A 129 8.42 -2.58 3.81
N VAL A 130 9.32 -2.29 2.86
CA VAL A 130 9.32 -2.97 1.55
C VAL A 130 10.74 -3.37 1.11
N PRO A 131 10.95 -4.55 0.50
CA PRO A 131 10.05 -5.72 0.47
C PRO A 131 10.07 -6.48 1.81
N ALA A 132 8.94 -6.53 2.53
CA ALA A 132 8.89 -7.04 3.90
C ALA A 132 9.42 -8.47 4.05
N ASP A 133 8.97 -9.39 3.17
CA ASP A 133 9.45 -10.79 3.16
C ASP A 133 10.96 -10.87 2.85
N GLY A 134 11.41 -10.10 1.86
CA GLY A 134 12.81 -10.09 1.41
C GLY A 134 13.81 -9.55 2.46
N LEU A 135 13.36 -8.69 3.37
CA LEU A 135 14.19 -8.09 4.42
C LEU A 135 14.31 -8.95 5.67
N GLY A 136 13.54 -10.02 5.80
CA GLY A 136 13.58 -10.92 6.95
C GLY A 136 12.22 -11.23 7.55
N GLY A 137 11.16 -10.83 6.88
CA GLY A 137 9.80 -11.21 7.25
C GLY A 137 9.30 -10.56 8.54
N PRO A 138 8.33 -11.23 9.21
CA PRO A 138 7.71 -10.69 10.42
C PRO A 138 8.72 -10.34 11.52
N GLY A 139 9.74 -11.17 11.73
CA GLY A 139 10.75 -10.94 12.75
C GLY A 139 11.57 -9.66 12.53
N TYR A 140 11.86 -9.30 11.28
CA TYR A 140 12.53 -8.02 10.99
C TYR A 140 11.61 -6.82 11.27
N LEU A 141 10.34 -6.91 10.89
CA LEU A 141 9.38 -5.84 11.17
C LEU A 141 9.18 -5.67 12.68
N GLY A 142 9.05 -6.77 13.43
CA GLY A 142 8.93 -6.73 14.89
C GLY A 142 10.16 -6.10 15.55
N TRP A 143 11.35 -6.39 15.04
CA TRP A 143 12.57 -5.73 15.51
C TRP A 143 12.54 -4.22 15.22
N LEU A 144 12.13 -3.80 14.02
CA LEU A 144 11.99 -2.37 13.67
C LEU A 144 10.96 -1.69 14.58
N HIS A 145 9.81 -2.29 14.79
CA HIS A 145 8.76 -1.76 15.65
C HIS A 145 9.22 -1.59 17.11
N ALA A 146 9.95 -2.58 17.63
CA ALA A 146 10.52 -2.50 18.99
C ALA A 146 11.60 -1.41 19.12
N ALA A 147 12.39 -1.19 18.06
CA ALA A 147 13.43 -0.15 18.05
C ALA A 147 12.87 1.26 17.79
N PHE A 148 11.78 1.36 17.04
CA PHE A 148 11.13 2.60 16.61
C PHE A 148 9.61 2.48 16.81
N PRO A 149 9.10 2.66 18.04
CA PRO A 149 7.68 2.40 18.35
C PRO A 149 6.72 3.50 17.87
N GLU A 150 7.23 4.66 17.46
CA GLU A 150 6.37 5.79 17.06
C GLU A 150 5.83 5.71 15.64
N PRO A 151 6.62 5.35 14.59
CA PRO A 151 6.09 5.18 13.25
C PRO A 151 5.12 3.99 13.16
N GLU A 152 4.00 4.20 12.51
CA GLU A 152 3.05 3.13 12.21
C GLU A 152 3.55 2.34 10.99
N LEU A 153 4.21 1.21 11.24
CA LEU A 153 4.80 0.38 10.20
C LEU A 153 3.75 -0.51 9.54
N VAL A 154 3.82 -0.59 8.22
CA VAL A 154 2.96 -1.42 7.39
C VAL A 154 3.81 -2.38 6.59
N ALA A 155 3.52 -3.68 6.65
CA ALA A 155 4.25 -4.68 5.87
C ALA A 155 3.73 -4.72 4.44
N PHE A 156 4.64 -4.51 3.46
CA PHE A 156 4.28 -4.81 2.09
C PHE A 156 5.44 -5.31 1.22
N GLY A 157 5.09 -6.09 0.17
CA GLY A 157 6.07 -6.76 -0.66
C GLY A 157 6.43 -8.17 -0.17
N GLY A 158 5.81 -9.17 -0.80
CA GLY A 158 5.98 -10.59 -0.47
C GLY A 158 5.11 -11.06 0.70
N VAL A 159 4.20 -10.25 1.18
CA VAL A 159 3.20 -10.64 2.18
C VAL A 159 2.09 -11.44 1.48
N GLY A 160 1.73 -12.57 2.04
CA GLY A 160 0.59 -13.39 1.58
C GLY A 160 -0.37 -13.66 2.72
N SER A 161 -1.55 -14.23 2.41
CA SER A 161 -2.58 -14.58 3.39
C SER A 161 -2.06 -15.44 4.54
N ASP A 162 -1.10 -16.33 4.25
CA ASP A 162 -0.50 -17.22 5.24
C ASP A 162 0.45 -16.48 6.21
N SER A 163 1.09 -15.40 5.78
CA SER A 163 2.07 -14.65 6.57
C SER A 163 1.52 -13.36 7.17
N ALA A 164 0.46 -12.79 6.61
CA ALA A 164 -0.12 -11.53 7.10
C ALA A 164 -0.44 -11.54 8.61
N PRO A 165 -1.06 -12.59 9.19
CA PRO A 165 -1.30 -12.64 10.62
C PRO A 165 -0.04 -12.49 11.47
N GLN A 166 1.09 -13.08 11.03
CA GLN A 166 2.37 -13.01 11.74
C GLN A 166 2.93 -11.58 11.75
N TYR A 167 2.78 -10.84 10.65
CA TYR A 167 3.19 -9.43 10.62
C TYR A 167 2.37 -8.57 11.58
N LEU A 168 1.07 -8.83 11.69
CA LEU A 168 0.20 -8.11 12.63
C LEU A 168 0.55 -8.44 14.09
N GLU A 169 0.88 -9.69 14.40
CA GLU A 169 1.35 -10.11 15.73
C GLU A 169 2.66 -9.42 16.13
N GLU A 170 3.55 -9.18 15.17
CA GLU A 170 4.84 -8.50 15.38
C GLU A 170 4.72 -6.96 15.36
N GLY A 171 3.52 -6.42 15.34
CA GLY A 171 3.26 -4.98 15.52
C GLY A 171 3.14 -4.19 14.23
N ALA A 172 2.95 -4.83 13.08
CA ALA A 172 2.51 -4.11 11.89
C ALA A 172 1.15 -3.46 12.15
N ALA A 173 1.00 -2.19 11.79
CA ALA A 173 -0.29 -1.52 11.82
C ALA A 173 -1.25 -2.15 10.81
N ASP A 174 -0.70 -2.64 9.69
CA ASP A 174 -1.41 -3.25 8.59
C ASP A 174 -0.48 -4.14 7.74
N ALA A 175 -1.06 -4.96 6.85
CA ALA A 175 -0.33 -5.78 5.90
C ALA A 175 -0.98 -5.71 4.51
N PHE A 176 -0.15 -5.47 3.48
CA PHE A 176 -0.60 -5.50 2.09
C PHE A 176 -0.28 -6.85 1.46
N GLU A 177 -1.31 -7.63 1.20
CA GLU A 177 -1.18 -8.85 0.41
C GLU A 177 -0.91 -8.49 -1.05
N GLY A 178 0.19 -9.01 -1.59
CA GLY A 178 0.56 -8.79 -2.97
C GLY A 178 1.56 -9.81 -3.45
N GLY A 179 1.28 -10.40 -4.61
CA GLY A 179 2.19 -11.35 -5.24
C GLY A 179 3.56 -10.73 -5.52
N ARG A 180 4.61 -11.55 -5.54
CA ARG A 180 5.93 -11.12 -5.99
C ARG A 180 5.84 -10.63 -7.45
N PRO A 181 6.42 -9.47 -7.79
CA PRO A 181 6.60 -9.14 -9.19
C PRO A 181 7.40 -10.28 -9.86
N GLY A 182 6.79 -10.99 -10.81
CA GLY A 182 7.44 -12.05 -11.57
C GLY A 182 7.35 -13.47 -11.00
N GLY A 183 6.44 -13.77 -10.09
CA GLY A 183 6.12 -15.14 -9.67
C GLY A 183 5.48 -15.91 -10.84
N ARG A 184 6.16 -16.98 -11.31
CA ARG A 184 5.64 -17.93 -12.31
C ARG A 184 4.64 -18.84 -11.67
#